data_eec7e4f9fb6511f9c8015a4b69cbab02
#
_entry.id   eec7e4f9fb6511f9c8015a4b69cbab02
#
_cell.length_a   1.000
_cell.length_b   1.000
_cell.length_c   1.000
_cell.angle_alpha   90.00
_cell.angle_beta   90.00
_cell.angle_gamma   90.00
#
_symmetry.space_group_name_H-M   'P 1'
#
loop_
_entity.id
_entity.type
_entity.pdbx_description
1 polymer ?
#
loop_
_entity_poly.entity_id
_entity_poly.type
_entity_poly.pdbx_seq_one_letter_code
_entity_poly.pdbx_strand_id
1 'polypeptide(L)'
;KKMTSKKNIFTLSLLFITVFASAYDAVGHRIIADIAYQNLTKKAKKQCDKVLGVHGIIYQATWADEVRSDKKYDYSYKWHYQNLKDSMTSADLKTLLENPTSEGEHLFYAINLMKDRLKKDANDAEALKFLVHFVGDLHQPMHLGRADDLGGNKVTMNWFGKNTNIHAVWDGQITDSKNMSYSEFSAYLQDKFNPRKAEFQKFSVLQSVEASYA
;
A
#
# COMPACT_ATOMS: atom_id res chain seq x y z
N LYS A 1 47.11 -14.49 -49.77
CA LYS A 1 45.89 -13.70 -49.33
C LYS A 1 45.30 -14.42 -48.14
N LYS A 2 45.57 -13.92 -46.94
CA LYS A 2 44.97 -14.46 -45.68
C LYS A 2 43.67 -13.74 -45.44
N MET A 3 42.55 -14.44 -45.42
CA MET A 3 41.25 -13.96 -44.99
C MET A 3 41.18 -14.07 -43.45
N THR A 4 41.10 -12.94 -42.77
CA THR A 4 40.86 -12.88 -41.34
C THR A 4 39.37 -12.90 -41.11
N SER A 5 38.87 -13.99 -40.53
CA SER A 5 37.50 -14.12 -40.07
C SER A 5 37.27 -13.26 -38.81
N LYS A 6 36.43 -12.23 -38.92
CA LYS A 6 35.95 -11.47 -37.78
C LYS A 6 34.87 -12.29 -37.06
N LYS A 7 35.18 -12.80 -35.85
CA LYS A 7 34.20 -13.40 -34.96
C LYS A 7 33.39 -12.26 -34.32
N ASN A 8 32.14 -12.15 -34.71
CA ASN A 8 31.17 -11.30 -34.02
C ASN A 8 30.83 -11.96 -32.68
N ILE A 9 31.33 -11.39 -31.60
CA ILE A 9 30.91 -11.75 -30.23
C ILE A 9 29.59 -11.02 -29.95
N PHE A 10 28.49 -11.73 -30.02
CA PHE A 10 27.19 -11.25 -29.54
C PHE A 10 27.23 -11.27 -28.01
N THR A 11 27.43 -10.11 -27.40
CA THR A 11 27.30 -9.95 -25.95
C THR A 11 25.80 -9.91 -25.63
N LEU A 12 25.27 -11.03 -25.16
CA LEU A 12 23.90 -11.10 -24.64
C LEU A 12 23.86 -10.37 -23.30
N SER A 13 23.45 -9.10 -23.32
CA SER A 13 23.18 -8.34 -22.10
C SER A 13 21.94 -8.94 -21.42
N LEU A 14 22.16 -9.72 -20.37
CA LEU A 14 21.09 -10.21 -19.52
C LEU A 14 20.54 -9.01 -18.74
N LEU A 15 19.41 -8.47 -19.21
CA LEU A 15 18.67 -7.43 -18.50
C LEU A 15 18.04 -8.10 -17.27
N PHE A 16 18.68 -7.94 -16.11
CA PHE A 16 18.04 -8.28 -14.83
C PHE A 16 16.87 -7.33 -14.62
N ILE A 17 15.68 -7.73 -15.01
CA ILE A 17 14.46 -7.09 -14.56
C ILE A 17 14.29 -7.48 -13.10
N THR A 18 14.75 -6.62 -12.19
CA THR A 18 14.37 -6.69 -10.79
C THR A 18 12.89 -6.36 -10.72
N VAL A 19 12.05 -7.38 -10.60
CA VAL A 19 10.65 -7.21 -10.25
C VAL A 19 10.66 -6.71 -8.80
N PHE A 20 10.56 -5.39 -8.62
CA PHE A 20 10.26 -4.83 -7.32
C PHE A 20 8.84 -5.29 -6.96
N ALA A 21 8.70 -6.07 -5.90
CA ALA A 21 7.41 -6.30 -5.27
C ALA A 21 6.95 -4.94 -4.76
N SER A 22 6.07 -4.27 -5.49
CA SER A 22 5.35 -3.11 -4.99
C SER A 22 4.35 -3.60 -3.96
N ALA A 23 4.29 -2.96 -2.82
CA ALA A 23 3.15 -2.99 -1.92
C ALA A 23 1.92 -2.58 -2.72
N TYR A 24 0.73 -3.01 -2.36
CA TYR A 24 -0.53 -2.82 -3.11
C TYR A 24 -0.28 -2.22 -4.50
N ASP A 25 -0.63 -2.82 -5.59
CA ASP A 25 -0.31 -2.23 -6.89
C ASP A 25 -0.88 -0.80 -7.01
N ALA A 26 -0.40 -0.05 -7.97
CA ALA A 26 -0.83 1.34 -8.18
C ALA A 26 -2.36 1.47 -8.33
N VAL A 27 -3.04 0.43 -8.78
CA VAL A 27 -4.50 0.39 -8.95
C VAL A 27 -5.18 0.28 -7.59
N GLY A 28 -4.73 -0.61 -6.70
CA GLY A 28 -5.28 -0.80 -5.36
C GLY A 28 -5.20 0.48 -4.52
N HIS A 29 -4.04 1.13 -4.46
CA HIS A 29 -3.87 2.41 -3.75
C HIS A 29 -4.79 3.50 -4.30
N ARG A 30 -4.93 3.62 -5.62
CA ARG A 30 -5.82 4.62 -6.24
C ARG A 30 -7.29 4.33 -5.99
N ILE A 31 -7.72 3.07 -5.94
CA ILE A 31 -9.09 2.69 -5.58
C ILE A 31 -9.42 3.17 -4.17
N ILE A 32 -8.57 2.85 -3.19
CA ILE A 32 -8.77 3.23 -1.80
C ILE A 32 -8.78 4.76 -1.65
N ALA A 33 -7.83 5.45 -2.28
CA ALA A 33 -7.76 6.90 -2.24
C ALA A 33 -8.96 7.58 -2.91
N ASP A 34 -9.49 7.03 -4.01
CA ASP A 34 -10.67 7.55 -4.69
C ASP A 34 -11.93 7.38 -3.83
N ILE A 35 -12.14 6.19 -3.25
CA ILE A 35 -13.23 5.96 -2.30
C ILE A 35 -13.11 6.93 -1.11
N ALA A 36 -11.93 7.10 -0.56
CA ALA A 36 -11.68 8.04 0.53
C ALA A 36 -12.02 9.46 0.11
N TYR A 37 -11.52 9.93 -1.03
CA TYR A 37 -11.74 11.29 -1.54
C TYR A 37 -13.23 11.61 -1.75
N GLN A 38 -14.00 10.66 -2.25
CA GLN A 38 -15.43 10.83 -2.46
C GLN A 38 -16.22 10.87 -1.13
N ASN A 39 -15.66 10.32 -0.04
CA ASN A 39 -16.29 10.26 1.28
C ASN A 39 -15.72 11.26 2.29
N LEU A 40 -14.74 12.09 1.90
CA LEU A 40 -14.23 13.16 2.76
C LEU A 40 -15.31 14.21 3.07
N THR A 41 -15.25 14.79 4.27
CA THR A 41 -16.02 16.01 4.55
C THR A 41 -15.57 17.14 3.62
N LYS A 42 -16.47 18.10 3.34
CA LYS A 42 -16.15 19.27 2.50
C LYS A 42 -14.89 20.01 2.99
N LYS A 43 -14.71 20.10 4.32
CA LYS A 43 -13.54 20.75 4.93
C LYS A 43 -12.26 19.96 4.66
N ALA A 44 -12.27 18.64 4.88
CA ALA A 44 -11.12 17.80 4.64
C ALA A 44 -10.75 17.76 3.14
N LYS A 45 -11.74 17.63 2.27
CA LYS A 45 -11.54 17.65 0.82
C LYS A 45 -10.86 18.95 0.36
N LYS A 46 -11.37 20.12 0.81
CA LYS A 46 -10.77 21.41 0.51
C LYS A 46 -9.33 21.52 1.00
N GLN A 47 -9.01 20.96 2.17
CA GLN A 47 -7.64 20.95 2.69
C GLN A 47 -6.73 20.05 1.86
N CYS A 48 -7.16 18.85 1.51
CA CYS A 48 -6.39 17.95 0.64
C CYS A 48 -6.13 18.58 -0.73
N ASP A 49 -7.16 19.17 -1.35
CA ASP A 49 -7.04 19.86 -2.65
C ASP A 49 -6.10 21.06 -2.59
N LYS A 50 -6.09 21.80 -1.46
CA LYS A 50 -5.15 22.89 -1.24
C LYS A 50 -3.71 22.42 -1.21
N VAL A 51 -3.44 21.26 -0.58
CA VAL A 51 -2.08 20.76 -0.33
C VAL A 51 -1.53 19.98 -1.52
N LEU A 52 -2.35 19.15 -2.17
CA LEU A 52 -1.91 18.22 -3.23
C LEU A 52 -2.51 18.53 -4.61
N GLY A 53 -3.35 19.56 -4.73
CA GLY A 53 -4.16 19.80 -5.92
C GLY A 53 -5.47 18.99 -5.93
N VAL A 54 -6.37 19.38 -6.83
CA VAL A 54 -7.67 18.69 -7.00
C VAL A 54 -7.43 17.22 -7.37
N HIS A 55 -8.09 16.31 -6.68
CA HIS A 55 -7.87 14.85 -6.77
C HIS A 55 -6.44 14.40 -6.40
N GLY A 56 -5.62 15.30 -5.81
CA GLY A 56 -4.21 15.03 -5.54
C GLY A 56 -3.97 13.80 -4.67
N ILE A 57 -4.83 13.50 -3.69
CA ILE A 57 -4.69 12.28 -2.87
C ILE A 57 -4.80 10.99 -3.70
N ILE A 58 -5.55 10.99 -4.80
CA ILE A 58 -5.68 9.84 -5.70
C ILE A 58 -4.40 9.68 -6.52
N TYR A 59 -3.92 10.78 -7.12
CA TYR A 59 -2.71 10.75 -7.96
C TYR A 59 -1.44 10.49 -7.18
N GLN A 60 -1.39 10.92 -5.91
CA GLN A 60 -0.25 10.77 -5.02
C GLN A 60 -0.33 9.50 -4.13
N ALA A 61 -1.38 8.68 -4.29
CA ALA A 61 -1.55 7.47 -3.48
C ALA A 61 -0.41 6.45 -3.67
N THR A 62 0.28 6.47 -4.79
CA THR A 62 1.42 5.59 -5.12
C THR A 62 2.78 6.21 -4.81
N TRP A 63 2.82 7.48 -4.43
CA TRP A 63 4.06 8.24 -4.31
C TRP A 63 5.07 7.62 -3.33
N ALA A 64 4.62 7.04 -2.23
CA ALA A 64 5.53 6.44 -1.25
C ALA A 64 6.30 5.24 -1.82
N ASP A 65 5.69 4.45 -2.70
CA ASP A 65 6.37 3.38 -3.43
C ASP A 65 7.32 3.93 -4.51
N GLU A 66 6.90 4.97 -5.21
CA GLU A 66 7.70 5.59 -6.27
C GLU A 66 9.04 6.14 -5.74
N VAL A 67 9.04 6.69 -4.51
CA VAL A 67 10.23 7.26 -3.89
C VAL A 67 11.14 6.23 -3.19
N ARG A 68 10.75 4.96 -3.10
CA ARG A 68 11.57 3.88 -2.50
C ARG A 68 12.91 3.68 -3.19
N SER A 69 13.05 4.09 -4.45
CA SER A 69 14.31 4.07 -5.18
C SER A 69 15.24 5.25 -4.88
N ASP A 70 14.74 6.29 -4.22
CA ASP A 70 15.51 7.46 -3.81
C ASP A 70 16.08 7.25 -2.40
N LYS A 71 17.40 7.22 -2.28
CA LYS A 71 18.13 7.04 -1.01
C LYS A 71 17.71 8.00 0.10
N LYS A 72 17.19 9.16 -0.25
CA LYS A 72 16.63 10.12 0.72
C LYS A 72 15.50 9.49 1.54
N TYR A 73 14.81 8.48 1.01
CA TYR A 73 13.66 7.84 1.64
C TYR A 73 13.94 6.41 2.14
N ASP A 74 15.22 5.97 2.16
CA ASP A 74 15.60 4.62 2.65
C ASP A 74 15.04 4.33 4.05
N TYR A 75 14.90 5.37 4.89
CA TYR A 75 14.32 5.27 6.23
C TYR A 75 12.86 4.78 6.24
N SER A 76 12.12 5.00 5.16
CA SER A 76 10.70 4.63 5.06
C SER A 76 10.47 3.20 4.54
N TYR A 77 11.51 2.46 4.19
CA TYR A 77 11.40 1.15 3.54
C TYR A 77 10.52 0.17 4.32
N LYS A 78 10.62 0.16 5.65
CA LYS A 78 9.85 -0.73 6.54
C LYS A 78 8.47 -0.18 6.90
N TRP A 79 8.13 1.03 6.49
CA TRP A 79 6.89 1.70 6.88
C TRP A 79 5.64 1.17 6.15
N HIS A 80 5.84 0.34 5.12
CA HIS A 80 4.76 -0.20 4.29
C HIS A 80 4.07 -1.43 4.90
N TYR A 81 4.62 -2.02 5.95
CA TYR A 81 4.05 -3.24 6.56
C TYR A 81 4.27 -3.27 8.07
N GLN A 82 3.50 -4.11 8.73
CA GLN A 82 3.62 -4.45 10.14
C GLN A 82 3.50 -5.96 10.29
N ASN A 83 4.63 -6.67 10.44
CA ASN A 83 4.57 -8.08 10.74
C ASN A 83 4.03 -8.30 12.16
N LEU A 84 2.98 -9.09 12.25
CA LEU A 84 2.30 -9.42 13.50
C LEU A 84 2.65 -10.84 13.95
N LYS A 85 2.53 -11.07 15.25
CA LYS A 85 2.68 -12.41 15.82
C LYS A 85 1.38 -13.17 15.67
N ASP A 86 1.47 -14.52 15.63
CA ASP A 86 0.28 -15.36 15.72
C ASP A 86 -0.46 -15.16 17.05
N SER A 87 -1.76 -15.34 17.00
CA SER A 87 -2.63 -15.34 18.19
C SER A 87 -2.62 -14.04 18.99
N MET A 88 -2.41 -12.88 18.34
CA MET A 88 -2.59 -11.59 18.99
C MET A 88 -4.07 -11.35 19.28
N THR A 89 -4.34 -10.91 20.50
CA THR A 89 -5.68 -10.47 20.89
C THR A 89 -6.00 -9.06 20.40
N SER A 90 -7.27 -8.68 20.40
CA SER A 90 -7.69 -7.29 20.13
C SER A 90 -6.98 -6.27 21.05
N ALA A 91 -6.73 -6.64 22.31
CA ALA A 91 -6.01 -5.78 23.27
C ALA A 91 -4.53 -5.63 22.88
N ASP A 92 -3.88 -6.68 22.38
CA ASP A 92 -2.49 -6.63 21.91
C ASP A 92 -2.38 -5.75 20.67
N LEU A 93 -3.28 -5.92 19.69
CA LEU A 93 -3.35 -5.09 18.48
C LEU A 93 -3.58 -3.62 18.82
N LYS A 94 -4.49 -3.34 19.74
CA LYS A 94 -4.76 -1.99 20.23
C LYS A 94 -3.51 -1.36 20.85
N THR A 95 -2.84 -2.10 21.74
CA THR A 95 -1.62 -1.63 22.41
C THR A 95 -0.52 -1.32 21.40
N LEU A 96 -0.32 -2.19 20.41
CA LEU A 96 0.68 -2.00 19.37
C LEU A 96 0.34 -0.81 18.45
N LEU A 97 -0.94 -0.62 18.13
CA LEU A 97 -1.40 0.48 17.29
C LEU A 97 -1.25 1.83 17.98
N GLU A 98 -1.58 1.90 19.27
CA GLU A 98 -1.53 3.14 20.07
C GLU A 98 -0.11 3.50 20.53
N ASN A 99 0.73 2.48 20.78
CA ASN A 99 2.08 2.63 21.27
C ASN A 99 3.07 1.84 20.42
N PRO A 100 3.23 2.18 19.14
CA PRO A 100 4.19 1.49 18.28
C PRO A 100 5.60 1.72 18.82
N THR A 101 6.33 0.64 19.08
CA THR A 101 7.70 0.72 19.58
C THR A 101 8.64 1.25 18.49
N SER A 102 9.62 2.07 18.89
CA SER A 102 10.65 2.59 17.98
C SER A 102 11.62 1.51 17.45
N GLU A 103 11.69 0.34 18.09
CA GLU A 103 12.53 -0.78 17.66
C GLU A 103 12.06 -1.46 16.35
N GLY A 104 10.94 -1.06 15.83
CA GLY A 104 10.50 -1.52 14.54
C GLY A 104 9.70 -0.41 13.90
N GLU A 105 10.36 0.62 13.41
CA GLU A 105 9.73 1.65 12.59
C GLU A 105 8.99 1.02 11.41
N HIS A 106 7.79 0.56 11.69
CA HIS A 106 6.89 -0.13 10.78
C HIS A 106 5.62 0.69 10.54
N LEU A 107 4.66 0.12 9.89
CA LEU A 107 3.44 0.77 9.40
C LEU A 107 2.67 1.57 10.49
N PHE A 108 2.45 1.00 11.68
CA PHE A 108 1.71 1.70 12.74
C PHE A 108 2.47 2.92 13.27
N TYR A 109 3.79 2.81 13.42
CA TYR A 109 4.66 3.94 13.75
C TYR A 109 4.55 5.03 12.69
N ALA A 110 4.68 4.66 11.41
CA ALA A 110 4.64 5.60 10.30
C ALA A 110 3.30 6.36 10.22
N ILE A 111 2.18 5.66 10.35
CA ILE A 111 0.85 6.28 10.37
C ILE A 111 0.73 7.30 11.52
N ASN A 112 1.17 6.95 12.74
CA ASN A 112 1.12 7.86 13.88
C ASN A 112 2.05 9.07 13.69
N LEU A 113 3.26 8.84 13.18
CA LEU A 113 4.21 9.93 12.86
C LEU A 113 3.60 10.90 11.83
N MET A 114 3.00 10.41 10.74
CA MET A 114 2.39 11.27 9.73
C MET A 114 1.18 12.03 10.27
N LYS A 115 0.36 11.40 11.11
CA LYS A 115 -0.74 12.07 11.81
C LYS A 115 -0.23 13.21 12.70
N ASP A 116 0.86 13.01 13.41
CA ASP A 116 1.42 14.05 14.30
C ASP A 116 2.10 15.18 13.53
N ARG A 117 2.76 14.88 12.40
CA ARG A 117 3.25 15.90 11.47
C ARG A 117 2.09 16.76 10.94
N LEU A 118 1.01 16.17 10.48
CA LEU A 118 -0.17 16.87 9.96
C LEU A 118 -0.96 17.65 11.03
N LYS A 119 -0.93 17.22 12.30
CA LYS A 119 -1.46 18.03 13.42
C LYS A 119 -0.62 19.29 13.67
N LYS A 120 0.70 19.23 13.49
CA LYS A 120 1.61 20.37 13.64
C LYS A 120 1.54 21.29 12.43
N ASP A 121 1.53 20.74 11.23
CA ASP A 121 1.40 21.50 9.99
C ASP A 121 0.42 20.79 9.02
N ALA A 122 -0.78 21.33 8.93
CA ALA A 122 -1.81 20.81 8.03
C ALA A 122 -1.48 20.98 6.52
N ASN A 123 -0.39 21.69 6.18
CA ASN A 123 0.07 21.85 4.79
C ASN A 123 1.28 20.95 4.47
N ASP A 124 1.68 20.05 5.35
CA ASP A 124 2.76 19.09 5.10
C ASP A 124 2.36 18.09 4.01
N ALA A 125 2.71 18.43 2.77
CA ALA A 125 2.37 17.64 1.60
C ALA A 125 3.01 16.24 1.61
N GLU A 126 4.24 16.11 2.12
CA GLU A 126 4.94 14.84 2.21
C GLU A 126 4.25 13.91 3.22
N ALA A 127 3.92 14.44 4.41
CA ALA A 127 3.21 13.67 5.42
C ALA A 127 1.81 13.23 4.92
N LEU A 128 1.12 14.08 4.15
CA LEU A 128 -0.18 13.71 3.59
C LEU A 128 -0.07 12.61 2.54
N LYS A 129 0.94 12.65 1.67
CA LYS A 129 1.19 11.59 0.67
C LYS A 129 1.49 10.24 1.35
N PHE A 130 2.40 10.24 2.32
CA PHE A 130 2.71 9.05 3.10
C PHE A 130 1.47 8.51 3.83
N LEU A 131 0.70 9.38 4.50
CA LEU A 131 -0.49 8.94 5.23
C LEU A 131 -1.51 8.27 4.33
N VAL A 132 -1.80 8.84 3.16
CA VAL A 132 -2.73 8.26 2.18
C VAL A 132 -2.28 6.88 1.75
N HIS A 133 -1.01 6.71 1.44
CA HIS A 133 -0.43 5.43 1.03
C HIS A 133 -0.49 4.40 2.16
N PHE A 134 0.01 4.74 3.36
CA PHE A 134 0.09 3.81 4.49
C PHE A 134 -1.29 3.39 5.04
N VAL A 135 -2.30 4.24 4.91
CA VAL A 135 -3.67 3.83 5.20
C VAL A 135 -4.15 2.81 4.17
N GLY A 136 -3.73 2.90 2.91
CA GLY A 136 -3.94 1.85 1.91
C GLY A 136 -3.28 0.54 2.33
N ASP A 137 -1.99 0.57 2.67
CA ASP A 137 -1.22 -0.59 3.15
C ASP A 137 -1.86 -1.25 4.38
N LEU A 138 -2.40 -0.45 5.31
CA LEU A 138 -3.10 -0.94 6.50
C LEU A 138 -4.30 -1.84 6.17
N HIS A 139 -4.93 -1.65 5.02
CA HIS A 139 -6.09 -2.41 4.59
C HIS A 139 -5.74 -3.60 3.67
N GLN A 140 -4.45 -3.82 3.41
CA GLN A 140 -3.97 -4.99 2.70
C GLN A 140 -3.60 -6.09 3.71
N PRO A 141 -4.31 -7.23 3.74
CA PRO A 141 -4.13 -8.25 4.78
C PRO A 141 -2.68 -8.76 4.91
N MET A 142 -1.97 -8.91 3.80
CA MET A 142 -0.59 -9.42 3.82
C MET A 142 0.42 -8.39 4.35
N HIS A 143 0.06 -7.09 4.39
CA HIS A 143 0.87 -6.05 5.05
C HIS A 143 0.75 -6.08 6.58
N LEU A 144 -0.28 -6.73 7.11
CA LEU A 144 -0.44 -7.08 8.52
C LEU A 144 -0.20 -8.58 8.75
N GLY A 145 0.53 -9.22 7.85
CA GLY A 145 0.77 -10.64 7.83
C GLY A 145 1.77 -11.11 8.89
N ARG A 146 2.05 -12.41 8.87
CA ARG A 146 2.93 -13.07 9.84
C ARG A 146 4.40 -12.88 9.48
N ALA A 147 5.24 -12.81 10.51
CA ALA A 147 6.68 -12.60 10.32
C ALA A 147 7.39 -13.84 9.74
N ASP A 148 6.93 -15.04 10.08
CA ASP A 148 7.54 -16.31 9.71
C ASP A 148 7.39 -16.63 8.21
N ASP A 149 6.29 -16.22 7.60
CA ASP A 149 6.03 -16.36 6.16
C ASP A 149 6.29 -15.07 5.36
N LEU A 150 6.84 -14.03 6.01
CA LEU A 150 7.09 -12.71 5.43
C LEU A 150 5.83 -12.07 4.83
N GLY A 151 4.73 -12.10 5.59
CA GLY A 151 3.45 -11.58 5.13
C GLY A 151 2.94 -12.31 3.88
N GLY A 152 3.03 -13.63 3.85
CA GLY A 152 2.57 -14.46 2.74
C GLY A 152 3.53 -14.55 1.53
N ASN A 153 4.68 -13.86 1.55
CA ASN A 153 5.64 -13.95 0.44
C ASN A 153 6.24 -15.35 0.27
N LYS A 154 6.31 -16.14 1.35
CA LYS A 154 6.77 -17.55 1.30
C LYS A 154 5.67 -18.54 0.96
N VAL A 155 4.41 -18.12 0.90
CA VAL A 155 3.27 -18.98 0.58
C VAL A 155 3.05 -18.99 -0.93
N THR A 156 3.63 -20.01 -1.58
CA THR A 156 3.50 -20.15 -3.05
C THR A 156 2.13 -20.68 -3.43
N MET A 157 1.60 -20.19 -4.55
CA MET A 157 0.32 -20.63 -5.11
C MET A 157 0.30 -20.51 -6.63
N ASN A 158 -0.70 -21.13 -7.25
CA ASN A 158 -0.99 -20.95 -8.67
C ASN A 158 -2.22 -20.03 -8.82
N TRP A 159 -2.03 -18.92 -9.54
CA TRP A 159 -3.08 -17.96 -9.86
C TRP A 159 -3.30 -17.94 -11.37
N PHE A 160 -4.44 -18.44 -11.81
CA PHE A 160 -4.78 -18.56 -13.24
C PHE A 160 -3.65 -19.14 -14.11
N GLY A 161 -3.04 -20.24 -13.65
CA GLY A 161 -1.97 -20.93 -14.38
C GLY A 161 -0.56 -20.33 -14.21
N LYS A 162 -0.39 -19.23 -13.45
CA LYS A 162 0.90 -18.62 -13.16
C LYS A 162 1.33 -18.91 -11.73
N ASN A 163 2.57 -19.34 -11.53
CA ASN A 163 3.15 -19.50 -10.20
C ASN A 163 3.42 -18.11 -9.60
N THR A 164 2.98 -17.91 -8.38
CA THR A 164 3.08 -16.67 -7.63
C THR A 164 3.09 -16.96 -6.12
N ASN A 165 2.89 -15.96 -5.29
CA ASN A 165 2.67 -16.09 -3.85
C ASN A 165 1.40 -15.35 -3.43
N ILE A 166 0.89 -15.68 -2.24
CA ILE A 166 -0.37 -15.08 -1.75
C ILE A 166 -0.24 -13.57 -1.54
N HIS A 167 0.94 -13.07 -1.14
CA HIS A 167 1.18 -11.63 -1.00
C HIS A 167 0.93 -10.89 -2.33
N ALA A 168 1.57 -11.33 -3.41
CA ALA A 168 1.41 -10.72 -4.73
C ALA A 168 -0.03 -10.83 -5.28
N VAL A 169 -0.77 -11.88 -4.90
CA VAL A 169 -2.19 -12.00 -5.27
C VAL A 169 -3.01 -10.91 -4.61
N TRP A 170 -2.80 -10.65 -3.33
CA TRP A 170 -3.49 -9.58 -2.60
C TRP A 170 -3.00 -8.18 -2.99
N ASP A 171 -1.72 -8.01 -3.34
CA ASP A 171 -1.18 -6.70 -3.76
C ASP A 171 -1.83 -6.18 -5.04
N GLY A 172 -2.05 -7.04 -6.03
CA GLY A 172 -2.52 -6.53 -7.31
C GLY A 172 -3.29 -7.52 -8.17
N GLN A 173 -2.94 -8.82 -8.13
CA GLN A 173 -3.50 -9.77 -9.10
C GLN A 173 -5.03 -9.94 -8.97
N ILE A 174 -5.59 -9.71 -7.76
CA ILE A 174 -7.05 -9.70 -7.56
C ILE A 174 -7.68 -8.50 -8.27
N THR A 175 -7.11 -7.31 -8.11
CA THR A 175 -7.60 -6.08 -8.75
C THR A 175 -7.44 -6.15 -10.25
N ASP A 176 -6.29 -6.58 -10.74
CA ASP A 176 -5.99 -6.76 -12.16
C ASP A 176 -6.96 -7.74 -12.84
N SER A 177 -7.35 -8.82 -12.13
CA SER A 177 -8.29 -9.82 -12.66
C SER A 177 -9.68 -9.25 -12.97
N LYS A 178 -10.02 -8.07 -12.46
CA LYS A 178 -11.30 -7.41 -12.73
C LYS A 178 -11.33 -6.68 -14.08
N ASN A 179 -10.16 -6.41 -14.67
CA ASN A 179 -10.02 -5.67 -15.94
C ASN A 179 -10.77 -4.33 -15.92
N MET A 180 -10.76 -3.65 -14.78
CA MET A 180 -11.37 -2.34 -14.56
C MET A 180 -10.27 -1.30 -14.27
N SER A 181 -10.48 -0.06 -14.70
CA SER A 181 -9.69 1.07 -14.20
C SER A 181 -9.95 1.27 -12.71
N TYR A 182 -9.04 1.99 -12.02
CA TYR A 182 -9.24 2.28 -10.60
C TYR A 182 -10.57 3.00 -10.32
N SER A 183 -10.99 3.90 -11.22
CA SER A 183 -12.23 4.66 -11.05
C SER A 183 -13.49 3.82 -11.28
N GLU A 184 -13.46 2.93 -12.27
CA GLU A 184 -14.58 1.99 -12.51
C GLU A 184 -14.73 1.02 -11.34
N PHE A 185 -13.60 0.48 -10.82
CA PHE A 185 -13.66 -0.44 -9.71
C PHE A 185 -14.05 0.25 -8.39
N SER A 186 -13.57 1.48 -8.15
CA SER A 186 -14.03 2.33 -7.04
C SER A 186 -15.54 2.56 -7.08
N ALA A 187 -16.09 2.94 -8.24
CA ALA A 187 -17.53 3.12 -8.42
C ALA A 187 -18.30 1.81 -8.16
N TYR A 188 -17.85 0.71 -8.77
CA TYR A 188 -18.46 -0.61 -8.56
C TYR A 188 -18.49 -1.02 -7.08
N LEU A 189 -17.39 -0.82 -6.34
CA LEU A 189 -17.33 -1.16 -4.93
C LEU A 189 -18.26 -0.27 -4.09
N GLN A 190 -18.31 1.02 -4.39
CA GLN A 190 -19.21 1.95 -3.68
C GLN A 190 -20.67 1.59 -3.91
N ASP A 191 -21.08 1.27 -5.14
CA ASP A 191 -22.44 0.84 -5.44
C ASP A 191 -22.78 -0.48 -4.73
N LYS A 192 -21.90 -1.47 -4.83
CA LYS A 192 -22.06 -2.78 -4.22
C LYS A 192 -22.21 -2.73 -2.71
N PHE A 193 -21.43 -1.88 -2.05
CA PHE A 193 -21.40 -1.78 -0.59
C PHE A 193 -22.20 -0.59 -0.04
N ASN A 194 -22.89 0.16 -0.89
CA ASN A 194 -23.73 1.30 -0.47
C ASN A 194 -24.71 0.96 0.67
N PRO A 195 -25.39 -0.21 0.68
CA PRO A 195 -26.27 -0.58 1.80
C PRO A 195 -25.57 -0.69 3.16
N ARG A 196 -24.26 -0.96 3.15
CA ARG A 196 -23.41 -1.09 4.35
C ARG A 196 -22.52 0.12 4.61
N LYS A 197 -22.65 1.18 3.83
CA LYS A 197 -21.79 2.37 3.94
C LYS A 197 -21.78 2.96 5.34
N ALA A 198 -22.95 3.11 5.96
CA ALA A 198 -23.07 3.67 7.29
C ALA A 198 -22.45 2.79 8.39
N GLU A 199 -22.36 1.49 8.17
CA GLU A 199 -21.64 0.53 9.02
C GLU A 199 -20.13 0.76 8.89
N PHE A 200 -19.59 0.73 7.67
CA PHE A 200 -18.15 0.90 7.43
C PHE A 200 -17.62 2.26 7.87
N GLN A 201 -18.41 3.32 7.74
CA GLN A 201 -18.02 4.66 8.20
C GLN A 201 -17.88 4.78 9.73
N LYS A 202 -18.37 3.80 10.49
CA LYS A 202 -18.22 3.74 11.94
C LYS A 202 -17.01 2.92 12.38
N PHE A 203 -16.36 2.22 11.47
CA PHE A 203 -15.19 1.40 11.82
C PHE A 203 -14.08 2.29 12.38
N SER A 204 -13.56 1.89 13.52
CA SER A 204 -12.32 2.45 14.05
C SER A 204 -11.12 1.89 13.29
N VAL A 205 -9.98 2.56 13.40
CA VAL A 205 -8.71 2.03 12.84
C VAL A 205 -8.40 0.65 13.41
N LEU A 206 -8.68 0.43 14.69
CA LEU A 206 -8.49 -0.89 15.32
C LEU A 206 -9.33 -1.98 14.64
N GLN A 207 -10.62 -1.71 14.38
CA GLN A 207 -11.48 -2.67 13.68
C GLN A 207 -11.00 -2.97 12.26
N SER A 208 -10.40 -1.98 11.57
CA SER A 208 -9.78 -2.20 10.27
C SER A 208 -8.53 -3.09 10.38
N VAL A 209 -7.70 -2.87 11.42
CA VAL A 209 -6.53 -3.73 11.71
C VAL A 209 -6.97 -5.16 12.01
N GLU A 210 -7.98 -5.34 12.87
CA GLU A 210 -8.55 -6.65 13.21
C GLU A 210 -9.07 -7.38 11.97
N ALA A 211 -9.79 -6.67 11.10
CA ALA A 211 -10.31 -7.24 9.87
C ALA A 211 -9.23 -7.64 8.86
N SER A 212 -8.10 -6.94 8.83
CA SER A 212 -6.96 -7.27 7.97
C SER A 212 -6.08 -8.39 8.57
N TYR A 213 -6.08 -8.53 9.90
CA TYR A 213 -5.29 -9.55 10.61
C TYR A 213 -6.00 -10.92 10.66
N ALA A 214 -7.33 -10.97 10.62
CA ALA A 214 -8.14 -12.18 10.72
C ALA A 214 -7.90 -13.16 9.57
#